data_f20246e0134cdd668e8f2d4d3b10a0f2
#
_entry.id   f20246e0134cdd668e8f2d4d3b10a0f2
#
_cell.length_a   1.000
_cell.length_b   1.000
_cell.length_c   1.000
_cell.angle_alpha   90.00
_cell.angle_beta   90.00
_cell.angle_gamma   90.00
#
_symmetry.space_group_name_H-M   'P 1'
#
loop_
_entity.id
_entity.type
_entity.pdbx_description
1 polymer ?
#
loop_
_entity_poly.entity_id
_entity_poly.type
_entity_poly.pdbx_seq_one_letter_code
_entity_poly.pdbx_strand_id
1 'polypeptide(L)'
;TTITSAYSDSTGNFSIEGVPYKLFTLSASCLGYAEYSHRFESVNNDIFINIILDSAITELSEVVVTSKKHLVHRSIDRIVFNAERLNAVASNFMDVLKHTPGIIVQDDAVNMISKGKVIFLMNGRELKMDMKELVSFLSSLPSDNLKQIEVMTTPPAKYSAEGNAGIINFITKK
;
A
#
# COMPACT_ATOMS: atom_id res chain seq x y z
N THR A 1 -6.51 -24.30 0.30
CA THR A 1 -6.59 -23.89 1.73
C THR A 1 -8.04 -24.04 2.14
N THR A 2 -8.35 -24.99 3.04
CA THR A 2 -9.71 -25.12 3.61
C THR A 2 -9.78 -24.14 4.77
N ILE A 3 -10.78 -23.26 4.81
CA ILE A 3 -11.07 -22.37 5.92
C ILE A 3 -12.38 -22.84 6.53
N THR A 4 -12.35 -23.16 7.82
CA THR A 4 -13.55 -23.45 8.60
C THR A 4 -13.62 -22.47 9.76
N SER A 5 -14.81 -22.09 10.20
CA SER A 5 -15.01 -21.13 11.29
C SER A 5 -16.17 -21.54 12.17
N ALA A 6 -16.11 -21.17 13.44
CA ALA A 6 -17.17 -21.32 14.42
C ALA A 6 -17.31 -20.06 15.27
N TYR A 7 -18.47 -19.89 15.90
CA TYR A 7 -18.69 -18.86 16.90
C TYR A 7 -18.75 -19.50 18.28
N SER A 8 -18.23 -18.79 19.27
CA SER A 8 -18.40 -19.20 20.66
C SER A 8 -19.83 -18.94 21.14
N ASP A 9 -20.32 -19.76 22.05
CA ASP A 9 -21.58 -19.53 22.76
C ASP A 9 -21.47 -18.45 23.85
N SER A 10 -22.54 -18.20 24.57
CA SER A 10 -22.59 -17.19 25.64
C SER A 10 -21.66 -17.51 26.83
N THR A 11 -21.18 -18.74 26.96
CA THR A 11 -20.23 -19.18 27.99
C THR A 11 -18.79 -19.26 27.48
N GLY A 12 -18.58 -18.92 26.20
CA GLY A 12 -17.25 -18.92 25.57
C GLY A 12 -16.84 -20.26 24.97
N ASN A 13 -17.68 -21.29 24.98
CA ASN A 13 -17.36 -22.57 24.38
C ASN A 13 -17.52 -22.53 22.86
N PHE A 14 -16.61 -23.18 22.17
CA PHE A 14 -16.68 -23.35 20.71
C PHE A 14 -16.23 -24.74 20.31
N SER A 15 -16.67 -25.19 19.13
CA SER A 15 -16.22 -26.44 18.51
C SER A 15 -16.00 -26.22 17.02
N ILE A 16 -14.88 -26.72 16.52
CA ILE A 16 -14.54 -26.70 15.11
C ILE A 16 -14.32 -28.14 14.65
N GLU A 17 -15.17 -28.61 13.74
CA GLU A 17 -15.08 -29.95 13.18
C GLU A 17 -14.43 -29.97 11.81
N GLY A 18 -13.91 -31.11 11.40
CA GLY A 18 -13.35 -31.31 10.05
C GLY A 18 -12.02 -30.60 9.82
N VAL A 19 -11.27 -30.31 10.88
CA VAL A 19 -9.92 -29.76 10.77
C VAL A 19 -9.00 -30.79 10.12
N PRO A 20 -8.32 -30.46 8.99
CA PRO A 20 -7.48 -31.43 8.29
C PRO A 20 -6.26 -31.80 9.14
N TYR A 21 -5.87 -33.07 9.07
CA TYR A 21 -4.67 -33.61 9.73
C TYR A 21 -3.38 -33.07 9.10
N LYS A 22 -3.11 -31.79 9.29
CA LYS A 22 -1.92 -31.06 8.80
C LYS A 22 -1.67 -29.87 9.72
N LEU A 23 -0.55 -29.20 9.52
CA LEU A 23 -0.30 -27.90 10.14
C LEU A 23 -1.46 -26.94 9.84
N PHE A 24 -2.07 -26.40 10.87
CA PHE A 24 -3.13 -25.40 10.75
C PHE A 24 -2.87 -24.20 11.67
N THR A 25 -3.44 -23.07 11.35
CA THR A 25 -3.42 -21.86 12.18
C THR A 25 -4.82 -21.64 12.70
N LEU A 26 -4.95 -21.51 14.01
CA LEU A 26 -6.18 -21.10 14.68
C LEU A 26 -6.08 -19.63 14.99
N SER A 27 -7.06 -18.84 14.52
CA SER A 27 -7.21 -17.43 14.87
C SER A 27 -8.53 -17.22 15.59
N ALA A 28 -8.49 -16.42 16.63
CA ALA A 28 -9.71 -15.98 17.34
C ALA A 28 -9.73 -14.46 17.45
N SER A 29 -10.89 -13.85 17.20
CA SER A 29 -11.07 -12.42 17.25
C SER A 29 -12.39 -12.06 17.93
N CYS A 30 -12.38 -10.98 18.70
CA CYS A 30 -13.55 -10.42 19.33
C CYS A 30 -13.45 -8.89 19.34
N LEU A 31 -14.58 -8.19 19.22
CA LEU A 31 -14.58 -6.74 19.26
C LEU A 31 -14.06 -6.24 20.62
N GLY A 32 -13.07 -5.35 20.59
CA GLY A 32 -12.44 -4.81 21.79
C GLY A 32 -11.32 -5.67 22.38
N TYR A 33 -10.92 -6.73 21.69
CA TYR A 33 -9.80 -7.62 22.09
C TYR A 33 -8.78 -7.75 20.97
N ALA A 34 -7.53 -8.01 21.35
CA ALA A 34 -6.46 -8.30 20.40
C ALA A 34 -6.71 -9.67 19.74
N GLU A 35 -6.40 -9.77 18.45
CA GLU A 35 -6.53 -11.03 17.73
C GLU A 35 -5.51 -12.05 18.27
N TYR A 36 -6.01 -13.22 18.64
CA TYR A 36 -5.19 -14.39 18.96
C TYR A 36 -4.91 -15.16 17.67
N SER A 37 -3.68 -15.59 17.46
CA SER A 37 -3.29 -16.46 16.36
C SER A 37 -2.19 -17.41 16.81
N HIS A 38 -2.44 -18.71 16.65
CA HIS A 38 -1.47 -19.74 17.00
C HIS A 38 -1.45 -20.85 15.96
N ARG A 39 -0.26 -21.39 15.69
CA ARG A 39 -0.04 -22.47 14.73
C ARG A 39 0.07 -23.80 15.46
N PHE A 40 -0.75 -24.74 15.08
CA PHE A 40 -0.79 -26.07 15.65
C PHE A 40 -0.28 -27.13 14.66
N GLU A 41 0.42 -28.12 15.21
CA GLU A 41 0.70 -29.37 14.51
C GLU A 41 -0.45 -30.32 14.79
N SER A 42 -1.02 -30.88 13.71
CA SER A 42 -2.14 -31.77 13.82
C SER A 42 -1.74 -33.08 14.49
N VAL A 43 -2.49 -33.48 15.48
CA VAL A 43 -2.47 -34.80 16.10
C VAL A 43 -3.81 -35.53 15.77
N ASN A 44 -3.78 -36.84 15.65
CA ASN A 44 -4.97 -37.68 15.35
C ASN A 44 -6.01 -37.73 16.49
N ASN A 45 -6.05 -36.75 17.37
CA ASN A 45 -6.91 -36.71 18.55
C ASN A 45 -7.59 -35.34 18.63
N ASP A 46 -8.69 -35.26 19.38
CA ASP A 46 -9.32 -34.00 19.74
C ASP A 46 -8.36 -33.11 20.50
N ILE A 47 -8.32 -31.83 20.15
CA ILE A 47 -7.48 -30.82 20.78
C ILE A 47 -8.37 -29.92 21.60
N PHE A 48 -8.12 -29.86 22.92
CA PHE A 48 -8.78 -28.91 23.81
C PHE A 48 -7.90 -27.70 24.02
N ILE A 49 -8.43 -26.54 23.72
CA ILE A 49 -7.69 -25.26 23.77
C ILE A 49 -8.48 -24.26 24.61
N ASN A 50 -7.80 -23.60 25.52
CA ASN A 50 -8.33 -22.43 26.20
C ASN A 50 -7.65 -21.19 25.62
N ILE A 51 -8.44 -20.28 25.04
CA ILE A 51 -7.96 -19.04 24.44
C ILE A 51 -8.33 -17.88 25.35
N ILE A 52 -7.33 -17.14 25.79
CA ILE A 52 -7.52 -15.89 26.52
C ILE A 52 -7.19 -14.77 25.56
N LEU A 53 -8.17 -13.91 25.30
CA LEU A 53 -7.98 -12.72 24.49
C LEU A 53 -7.60 -11.54 25.39
N ASP A 54 -6.49 -10.90 25.09
CA ASP A 54 -6.09 -9.68 25.76
C ASP A 54 -7.01 -8.52 25.33
N SER A 55 -7.40 -7.69 26.27
CA SER A 55 -8.16 -6.48 25.98
C SER A 55 -7.35 -5.59 25.03
N ALA A 56 -7.90 -5.28 23.90
CA ALA A 56 -7.39 -4.21 23.04
C ALA A 56 -7.71 -2.87 23.72
N ILE A 57 -6.91 -2.51 24.73
CA ILE A 57 -6.91 -1.13 25.22
C ILE A 57 -6.44 -0.31 24.03
N THR A 58 -7.35 0.42 23.41
CA THR A 58 -7.02 1.43 22.44
C THR A 58 -6.39 2.63 23.19
N GLU A 59 -5.22 2.42 23.79
CA GLU A 59 -4.30 3.53 23.85
C GLU A 59 -4.05 3.90 22.39
N LEU A 60 -4.27 5.15 22.03
CA LEU A 60 -3.77 5.76 20.80
C LEU A 60 -2.22 5.81 20.86
N SER A 61 -1.61 4.72 21.17
CA SER A 61 -0.23 4.46 20.84
C SER A 61 -0.22 4.33 19.32
N GLU A 62 0.51 5.22 18.69
CA GLU A 62 0.86 5.15 17.28
C GLU A 62 1.06 3.68 16.92
N VAL A 63 0.04 3.09 16.27
CA VAL A 63 0.17 1.72 15.74
C VAL A 63 1.22 1.85 14.65
N VAL A 64 2.45 1.55 14.99
CA VAL A 64 3.47 1.24 14.00
C VAL A 64 3.03 -0.06 13.37
N VAL A 65 2.07 0.05 12.47
CA VAL A 65 1.74 -1.00 11.53
C VAL A 65 2.98 -1.13 10.65
N THR A 66 3.86 -2.04 10.99
CA THR A 66 4.85 -2.59 10.08
C THR A 66 4.13 -3.49 9.07
N SER A 67 3.04 -3.01 8.51
CA SER A 67 2.52 -3.52 7.27
C SER A 67 3.61 -3.23 6.26
N LYS A 68 4.16 -4.26 5.64
CA LYS A 68 5.02 -4.10 4.48
C LYS A 68 4.25 -3.21 3.51
N LYS A 69 4.56 -1.90 3.51
CA LYS A 69 3.88 -0.92 2.65
C LYS A 69 3.88 -1.51 1.25
N HIS A 70 2.71 -1.80 0.70
CA HIS A 70 2.63 -2.32 -0.66
C HIS A 70 3.35 -1.35 -1.60
N LEU A 71 4.09 -1.89 -2.57
CA LEU A 71 4.78 -1.08 -3.57
C LEU A 71 3.79 -0.16 -4.30
N VAL A 72 2.59 -0.68 -4.58
CA VAL A 72 1.50 0.04 -5.23
C VAL A 72 0.24 -0.07 -4.39
N HIS A 73 -0.36 1.06 -4.09
CA HIS A 73 -1.68 1.15 -3.46
C HIS A 73 -2.63 1.90 -4.40
N ARG A 74 -3.81 1.33 -4.64
CA ARG A 74 -4.86 1.97 -5.44
C ARG A 74 -5.90 2.60 -4.52
N SER A 75 -6.11 3.89 -4.68
CA SER A 75 -7.23 4.64 -4.12
C SER A 75 -8.30 4.88 -5.20
N ILE A 76 -9.43 5.45 -4.82
CA ILE A 76 -10.56 5.70 -5.74
C ILE A 76 -10.16 6.65 -6.88
N ASP A 77 -9.32 7.65 -6.59
CA ASP A 77 -8.95 8.75 -7.49
C ASP A 77 -7.51 8.68 -8.01
N ARG A 78 -6.66 7.85 -7.39
CA ARG A 78 -5.22 7.80 -7.69
C ARG A 78 -4.58 6.44 -7.44
N ILE A 79 -3.47 6.23 -8.10
CA ILE A 79 -2.54 5.15 -7.79
C ILE A 79 -1.38 5.76 -7.01
N VAL A 80 -1.09 5.24 -5.83
CA VAL A 80 0.04 5.65 -4.99
C VAL A 80 1.14 4.62 -5.12
N PHE A 81 2.29 5.04 -5.60
CA PHE A 81 3.48 4.23 -5.76
C PHE A 81 4.50 4.59 -4.67
N ASN A 82 4.84 3.65 -3.81
CA ASN A 82 5.76 3.87 -2.68
C ASN A 82 7.21 3.82 -3.17
N ALA A 83 7.85 4.98 -3.23
CA ALA A 83 9.24 5.10 -3.71
C ALA A 83 10.26 4.55 -2.72
N GLU A 84 9.98 4.52 -1.42
CA GLU A 84 10.93 4.06 -0.39
C GLU A 84 11.43 2.63 -0.62
N ARG A 85 10.64 1.80 -1.29
CA ARG A 85 11.02 0.41 -1.61
C ARG A 85 11.97 0.27 -2.78
N LEU A 86 12.14 1.31 -3.56
CA LEU A 86 13.03 1.35 -4.72
C LEU A 86 14.36 2.07 -4.45
N ASN A 87 14.55 2.66 -3.28
CA ASN A 87 15.76 3.41 -2.94
C ASN A 87 17.05 2.57 -3.10
N ALA A 88 16.95 1.23 -2.99
CA ALA A 88 18.08 0.35 -3.18
C ALA A 88 18.50 0.17 -4.65
N VAL A 89 17.61 0.49 -5.61
CA VAL A 89 17.82 0.24 -7.06
C VAL A 89 17.67 1.49 -7.91
N ALA A 90 17.08 2.56 -7.38
CA ALA A 90 16.88 3.82 -8.07
C ALA A 90 17.76 4.91 -7.45
N SER A 91 18.49 5.66 -8.28
CA SER A 91 19.42 6.70 -7.82
C SER A 91 18.74 8.06 -7.67
N ASN A 92 17.73 8.36 -8.47
CA ASN A 92 17.08 9.65 -8.54
C ASN A 92 15.56 9.52 -8.80
N PHE A 93 14.81 10.65 -8.75
CA PHE A 93 13.36 10.66 -8.98
C PHE A 93 12.97 10.13 -10.36
N MET A 94 13.80 10.40 -11.39
CA MET A 94 13.55 9.93 -12.74
C MET A 94 13.62 8.40 -12.84
N ASP A 95 14.57 7.78 -12.14
CA ASP A 95 14.68 6.32 -12.09
C ASP A 95 13.47 5.70 -11.38
N VAL A 96 12.99 6.30 -10.27
CA VAL A 96 11.75 5.84 -9.61
C VAL A 96 10.55 5.97 -10.54
N LEU A 97 10.48 7.06 -11.31
CA LEU A 97 9.38 7.30 -12.25
C LEU A 97 9.31 6.25 -13.35
N LYS A 98 10.45 5.78 -13.88
CA LYS A 98 10.53 4.69 -14.86
C LYS A 98 9.90 3.38 -14.36
N HIS A 99 9.91 3.16 -13.04
CA HIS A 99 9.33 1.97 -12.42
C HIS A 99 7.87 2.18 -11.96
N THR A 100 7.31 3.39 -12.20
CA THR A 100 5.96 3.73 -11.75
C THR A 100 4.92 3.19 -12.74
N PRO A 101 3.95 2.37 -12.30
CA PRO A 101 2.92 1.83 -13.18
C PRO A 101 2.10 2.92 -13.87
N GLY A 102 1.87 2.76 -15.17
CA GLY A 102 1.07 3.69 -15.98
C GLY A 102 1.86 4.86 -16.56
N ILE A 103 3.16 4.93 -16.30
CA ILE A 103 4.06 5.95 -16.86
C ILE A 103 4.98 5.30 -17.88
N ILE A 104 5.23 6.01 -18.97
CA ILE A 104 6.19 5.65 -20.02
C ILE A 104 7.22 6.76 -20.11
N VAL A 105 8.48 6.42 -19.94
CA VAL A 105 9.61 7.35 -20.08
C VAL A 105 10.40 6.92 -21.30
N GLN A 106 10.41 7.73 -22.33
CA GLN A 106 11.15 7.49 -23.58
C GLN A 106 11.73 8.81 -24.10
N ASP A 107 12.97 8.79 -24.57
CA ASP A 107 13.65 9.92 -25.25
C ASP A 107 13.50 11.25 -24.49
N ASP A 108 13.75 11.23 -23.18
CA ASP A 108 13.57 12.39 -22.28
C ASP A 108 12.13 12.95 -22.23
N ALA A 109 11.16 12.18 -22.66
CA ALA A 109 9.74 12.49 -22.52
C ALA A 109 9.07 11.59 -21.51
N VAL A 110 8.22 12.17 -20.67
CA VAL A 110 7.39 11.46 -19.69
C VAL A 110 5.95 11.50 -20.14
N ASN A 111 5.39 10.34 -20.44
CA ASN A 111 4.02 10.17 -20.91
C ASN A 111 3.23 9.29 -19.93
N MET A 112 1.92 9.47 -19.91
CA MET A 112 1.01 8.62 -19.16
C MET A 112 0.14 7.83 -20.13
N ILE A 113 -0.03 6.52 -19.86
CA ILE A 113 -0.88 5.66 -20.68
C ILE A 113 -2.30 6.24 -20.76
N SER A 114 -2.84 6.37 -21.96
CA SER A 114 -4.19 6.86 -22.25
C SER A 114 -4.43 8.34 -21.91
N LYS A 115 -3.40 9.17 -21.75
CA LYS A 115 -3.50 10.61 -21.51
C LYS A 115 -2.69 11.40 -22.52
N GLY A 116 -3.28 12.50 -23.02
CA GLY A 116 -2.62 13.34 -24.04
C GLY A 116 -1.65 14.35 -23.42
N LYS A 117 -1.89 14.79 -22.19
CA LYS A 117 -1.05 15.75 -21.47
C LYS A 117 -0.81 15.26 -20.06
N VAL A 118 0.34 15.59 -19.49
CA VAL A 118 0.70 15.26 -18.11
C VAL A 118 1.04 16.55 -17.38
N ILE A 119 0.41 16.76 -16.22
CA ILE A 119 0.71 17.85 -15.29
C ILE A 119 1.57 17.28 -14.16
N PHE A 120 2.67 17.92 -13.88
CA PHE A 120 3.62 17.49 -12.84
C PHE A 120 3.48 18.37 -11.62
N LEU A 121 3.37 17.73 -10.45
CA LEU A 121 3.28 18.41 -9.16
C LEU A 121 4.41 17.94 -8.24
N MET A 122 4.88 18.84 -7.37
CA MET A 122 5.74 18.53 -6.25
C MET A 122 5.03 18.96 -4.95
N ASN A 123 4.70 17.99 -4.09
CA ASN A 123 3.92 18.24 -2.86
C ASN A 123 2.62 19.04 -3.12
N GLY A 124 1.93 18.70 -4.23
CA GLY A 124 0.68 19.35 -4.64
C GLY A 124 0.83 20.73 -5.32
N ARG A 125 2.05 21.21 -5.55
CA ARG A 125 2.34 22.46 -6.29
C ARG A 125 2.79 22.12 -7.70
N GLU A 126 2.22 22.80 -8.70
CA GLU A 126 2.55 22.59 -10.11
C GLU A 126 3.98 23.02 -10.43
N LEU A 127 4.68 22.12 -11.13
CA LEU A 127 6.00 22.39 -11.69
C LEU A 127 5.81 22.99 -13.11
N LYS A 128 5.92 24.31 -13.20
CA LYS A 128 5.78 25.05 -14.46
C LYS A 128 7.15 25.15 -15.16
N MET A 129 7.56 24.09 -15.76
CA MET A 129 8.83 23.98 -16.52
C MET A 129 8.59 23.16 -17.79
N ASP A 130 9.47 23.31 -18.76
CA ASP A 130 9.41 22.48 -19.96
C ASP A 130 9.86 21.03 -19.68
N MET A 131 9.63 20.10 -20.62
CA MET A 131 9.91 18.68 -20.40
C MET A 131 11.42 18.43 -20.18
N LYS A 132 12.27 19.14 -20.88
CA LYS A 132 13.73 18.96 -20.77
C LYS A 132 14.26 19.47 -19.43
N GLU A 133 13.75 20.60 -18.97
CA GLU A 133 14.06 21.15 -17.64
C GLU A 133 13.53 20.20 -16.55
N LEU A 134 12.31 19.67 -16.70
CA LEU A 134 11.70 18.70 -15.78
C LEU A 134 12.56 17.45 -15.63
N VAL A 135 12.97 16.83 -16.75
CA VAL A 135 13.81 15.63 -16.74
C VAL A 135 15.14 15.90 -16.04
N SER A 136 15.80 17.02 -16.35
CA SER A 136 17.05 17.43 -15.70
C SER A 136 16.85 17.64 -14.20
N PHE A 137 15.77 18.33 -13.80
CA PHE A 137 15.42 18.58 -12.42
C PHE A 137 15.17 17.26 -11.66
N LEU A 138 14.33 16.38 -12.16
CA LEU A 138 14.02 15.09 -11.52
C LEU A 138 15.24 14.18 -11.44
N SER A 139 16.14 14.23 -12.43
CA SER A 139 17.38 13.47 -12.42
C SER A 139 18.39 14.00 -11.40
N SER A 140 18.32 15.27 -11.02
CA SER A 140 19.16 15.86 -9.98
C SER A 140 18.72 15.56 -8.55
N LEU A 141 17.48 15.11 -8.35
CA LEU A 141 16.92 14.84 -7.03
C LEU A 141 17.19 13.40 -6.60
N PRO A 142 17.89 13.16 -5.46
CA PRO A 142 18.14 11.81 -4.94
C PRO A 142 16.85 11.08 -4.61
N SER A 143 16.74 9.80 -4.99
CA SER A 143 15.57 8.95 -4.72
C SER A 143 15.21 8.87 -3.23
N ASP A 144 16.22 8.98 -2.35
CA ASP A 144 16.03 8.95 -0.89
C ASP A 144 15.13 10.05 -0.35
N ASN A 145 15.03 11.18 -1.06
CA ASN A 145 14.14 12.29 -0.71
C ASN A 145 12.69 12.05 -1.14
N LEU A 146 12.43 11.03 -1.97
CA LEU A 146 11.10 10.71 -2.45
C LEU A 146 10.41 9.73 -1.50
N LYS A 147 9.22 10.10 -1.03
CA LYS A 147 8.36 9.22 -0.22
C LYS A 147 7.48 8.37 -1.11
N GLN A 148 6.77 9.01 -2.05
CA GLN A 148 5.83 8.33 -2.95
C GLN A 148 5.55 9.16 -4.20
N ILE A 149 5.07 8.48 -5.26
CA ILE A 149 4.52 9.10 -6.47
C ILE A 149 3.02 8.80 -6.51
N GLU A 150 2.22 9.83 -6.72
CA GLU A 150 0.78 9.71 -6.92
C GLU A 150 0.45 9.95 -8.38
N VAL A 151 -0.21 8.99 -9.01
CA VAL A 151 -0.63 9.05 -10.42
C VAL A 151 -2.15 9.15 -10.47
N MET A 152 -2.67 10.25 -10.99
CA MET A 152 -4.11 10.50 -11.13
C MET A 152 -4.49 10.53 -12.60
N THR A 153 -5.33 9.59 -13.00
CA THR A 153 -5.88 9.54 -14.35
C THR A 153 -7.16 10.36 -14.50
N THR A 154 -7.81 10.68 -13.38
CA THR A 154 -8.99 11.56 -13.33
C THR A 154 -8.68 12.72 -12.39
N PRO A 155 -8.11 13.83 -12.90
CA PRO A 155 -7.70 14.93 -12.06
C PRO A 155 -8.88 15.66 -11.43
N PRO A 156 -8.71 16.22 -10.23
CA PRO A 156 -9.70 17.09 -9.61
C PRO A 156 -10.05 18.30 -10.50
N ALA A 157 -11.25 18.85 -10.32
CA ALA A 157 -11.81 19.93 -11.15
C ALA A 157 -10.88 21.14 -11.32
N LYS A 158 -10.06 21.47 -10.31
CA LYS A 158 -9.08 22.58 -10.38
C LYS A 158 -8.00 22.41 -11.45
N TYR A 159 -7.76 21.17 -11.91
CA TYR A 159 -6.80 20.84 -12.99
C TYR A 159 -7.50 20.37 -14.26
N SER A 160 -8.84 20.26 -14.25
CA SER A 160 -9.63 19.73 -15.37
C SER A 160 -9.78 20.73 -16.53
N ALA A 161 -9.39 21.99 -16.35
CA ALA A 161 -9.52 23.04 -17.36
C ALA A 161 -8.72 22.76 -18.65
N GLU A 162 -7.79 21.83 -18.64
CA GLU A 162 -6.92 21.49 -19.77
C GLU A 162 -7.26 20.15 -20.45
N GLY A 163 -8.49 19.67 -20.31
CA GLY A 163 -8.98 18.49 -21.04
C GLY A 163 -8.53 17.16 -20.45
N ASN A 164 -8.13 16.20 -21.31
CA ASN A 164 -7.75 14.83 -20.92
C ASN A 164 -6.32 14.73 -20.34
N ALA A 165 -5.97 15.59 -19.37
CA ALA A 165 -4.68 15.56 -18.71
C ALA A 165 -4.62 14.50 -17.62
N GLY A 166 -3.44 13.90 -17.41
CA GLY A 166 -3.11 13.12 -16.24
C GLY A 166 -2.28 13.96 -15.25
N ILE A 167 -2.22 13.56 -13.99
CA ILE A 167 -1.38 14.23 -12.99
C ILE A 167 -0.39 13.23 -12.41
N ILE A 168 0.86 13.65 -12.28
CA ILE A 168 1.91 12.97 -11.54
C ILE A 168 2.35 13.89 -10.41
N ASN A 169 2.16 13.47 -9.15
CA ASN A 169 2.51 14.25 -7.98
C ASN A 169 3.62 13.54 -7.20
N PHE A 170 4.76 14.18 -7.08
CA PHE A 170 5.90 13.72 -6.29
C PHE A 170 5.73 14.18 -4.83
N ILE A 171 5.67 13.26 -3.90
CA ILE A 171 5.61 13.55 -2.45
C ILE A 171 6.98 13.28 -1.86
N THR A 172 7.62 14.32 -1.33
CA THR A 172 8.93 14.22 -0.69
C THR A 172 8.81 13.84 0.79
N LYS A 173 9.87 13.29 1.35
CA LYS A 173 10.03 13.16 2.81
C LYS A 173 10.19 14.55 3.42
N LYS A 174 9.71 14.72 4.64
CA LYS A 174 9.94 15.93 5.46
C LYS A 174 11.24 15.80 6.21
#